data_1d706cca02e156a5296c7bc45fd5b409
#
_entry.id   1d706cca02e156a5296c7bc45fd5b409
#
_cell.length_a   1.000
_cell.length_b   1.000
_cell.length_c   1.000
_cell.angle_alpha   90.00
_cell.angle_beta   90.00
_cell.angle_gamma   90.00
#
_symmetry.space_group_name_H-M   'P 1'
#
loop_
_entity.id
_entity.type
_entity.pdbx_description
1 polymer ?
#
loop_
_entity_poly.entity_id
_entity_poly.type
_entity_poly.pdbx_seq_one_letter_code
_entity_poly.pdbx_strand_id
1 'polypeptide(L)'
;MKNQEDTNMNERNYSGEIATMVGAFLKTDDWNYRFDKETGRFRFGLNTNNKLKTLEYLVGVDTDTYTVYAISPVAADVSNPEERTAMAEFICRANYGMRYGNFEMDLQDGELRYKFFVDCDGVLP
;
A
#
# COMPACT_ATOMS: atom_id res chain seq x y z
N MET A 1 -27.64 -13.67 -21.00
CA MET A 1 -27.66 -12.54 -20.07
C MET A 1 -26.58 -12.73 -19.03
N LYS A 2 -25.81 -11.70 -18.79
CA LYS A 2 -24.85 -11.74 -17.69
C LYS A 2 -25.60 -11.85 -16.37
N ASN A 3 -25.11 -12.68 -15.50
CA ASN A 3 -25.69 -12.76 -14.18
C ASN A 3 -25.16 -11.61 -13.28
N GLN A 4 -25.74 -11.47 -12.11
CA GLN A 4 -25.41 -10.40 -11.19
C GLN A 4 -23.95 -10.48 -10.72
N GLU A 5 -23.39 -11.67 -10.60
CA GLU A 5 -22.03 -11.87 -10.15
C GLU A 5 -21.02 -11.32 -11.14
N ASP A 6 -21.21 -11.59 -12.44
CA ASP A 6 -20.31 -11.08 -13.47
C ASP A 6 -20.29 -9.56 -13.49
N THR A 7 -21.47 -8.94 -13.35
CA THR A 7 -21.59 -7.48 -13.29
C THR A 7 -20.83 -6.92 -12.08
N ASN A 8 -20.99 -7.54 -10.91
CA ASN A 8 -20.32 -7.10 -9.70
C ASN A 8 -18.80 -7.23 -9.80
N MET A 9 -18.29 -8.30 -10.41
CA MET A 9 -16.87 -8.48 -10.62
C MET A 9 -16.29 -7.40 -11.53
N ASN A 10 -17.02 -7.03 -12.58
CA ASN A 10 -16.58 -5.96 -13.47
C ASN A 10 -16.56 -4.59 -12.78
N GLU A 11 -17.45 -4.38 -11.82
CA GLU A 11 -17.53 -3.14 -11.06
C GLU A 11 -16.43 -2.98 -10.04
N ARG A 12 -15.76 -4.06 -9.64
CA ARG A 12 -14.72 -4.02 -8.61
C ARG A 12 -13.45 -3.32 -9.05
N ASN A 13 -13.21 -3.18 -10.35
CA ASN A 13 -12.06 -2.45 -10.90
C ASN A 13 -10.70 -2.97 -10.41
N TYR A 14 -10.58 -4.27 -10.13
CA TYR A 14 -9.30 -4.88 -9.82
C TYR A 14 -9.24 -6.30 -10.38
N SER A 15 -8.01 -6.80 -10.52
CA SER A 15 -7.77 -8.15 -11.04
C SER A 15 -7.98 -9.19 -9.93
N GLY A 16 -8.97 -10.06 -10.12
CA GLY A 16 -9.16 -11.18 -9.20
C GLY A 16 -7.98 -12.15 -9.23
N GLU A 17 -7.32 -12.27 -10.37
CA GLU A 17 -6.17 -13.14 -10.54
C GLU A 17 -4.96 -12.63 -9.75
N ILE A 18 -4.67 -11.34 -9.82
CA ILE A 18 -3.60 -10.73 -9.03
C ILE A 18 -3.93 -10.83 -7.54
N ALA A 19 -5.17 -10.54 -7.15
CA ALA A 19 -5.60 -10.65 -5.77
C ALA A 19 -5.41 -12.08 -5.23
N THR A 20 -5.74 -13.09 -6.03
CA THR A 20 -5.54 -14.48 -5.65
C THR A 20 -4.06 -14.80 -5.43
N MET A 21 -3.20 -14.32 -6.30
CA MET A 21 -1.75 -14.54 -6.16
C MET A 21 -1.18 -13.85 -4.92
N VAL A 22 -1.58 -12.61 -4.68
CA VAL A 22 -1.14 -11.87 -3.48
C VAL A 22 -1.63 -12.57 -2.22
N GLY A 23 -2.90 -12.96 -2.18
CA GLY A 23 -3.45 -13.67 -1.02
C GLY A 23 -2.76 -15.00 -0.76
N ALA A 24 -2.43 -15.74 -1.82
CA ALA A 24 -1.71 -17.00 -1.70
C ALA A 24 -0.31 -16.79 -1.11
N PHE A 25 0.39 -15.76 -1.55
CA PHE A 25 1.70 -15.41 -1.01
C PHE A 25 1.61 -15.07 0.48
N LEU A 26 0.67 -14.22 0.86
CA LEU A 26 0.51 -13.81 2.26
C LEU A 26 0.18 -15.00 3.15
N LYS A 27 -0.65 -15.90 2.66
CA LYS A 27 -1.01 -17.12 3.39
C LYS A 27 0.20 -18.06 3.56
N THR A 28 0.96 -18.25 2.49
CA THR A 28 2.14 -19.11 2.50
C THR A 28 3.22 -18.56 3.44
N ASP A 29 3.35 -17.25 3.52
CA ASP A 29 4.33 -16.55 4.34
C ASP A 29 3.81 -16.27 5.76
N ASP A 30 2.70 -16.87 6.13
CA ASP A 30 2.11 -16.80 7.49
C ASP A 30 1.70 -15.39 7.92
N TRP A 31 1.32 -14.53 6.99
CA TRP A 31 0.78 -13.23 7.35
C TRP A 31 -0.67 -13.36 7.79
N ASN A 32 -0.99 -12.69 8.88
CA ASN A 32 -2.37 -12.56 9.35
C ASN A 32 -2.95 -11.30 8.69
N TYR A 33 -3.76 -11.48 7.65
CA TYR A 33 -4.24 -10.39 6.82
C TYR A 33 -5.76 -10.36 6.71
N ARG A 34 -6.28 -9.20 6.33
CA ARG A 34 -7.67 -9.00 5.95
C ARG A 34 -7.72 -8.63 4.48
N PHE A 35 -8.71 -9.17 3.77
CA PHE A 35 -8.93 -8.83 2.37
C PHE A 35 -10.32 -8.24 2.20
N ASP A 36 -10.39 -7.06 1.60
CA ASP A 36 -11.66 -6.39 1.26
C ASP A 36 -11.99 -6.69 -0.20
N LYS A 37 -12.99 -7.53 -0.41
CA LYS A 37 -13.43 -7.93 -1.76
C LYS A 37 -13.98 -6.78 -2.58
N GLU A 38 -14.50 -5.77 -1.92
CA GLU A 38 -15.09 -4.62 -2.63
C GLU A 38 -14.02 -3.74 -3.27
N THR A 39 -12.89 -3.58 -2.61
CA THR A 39 -11.85 -2.66 -3.04
C THR A 39 -10.60 -3.34 -3.59
N GLY A 40 -10.42 -4.64 -3.36
CA GLY A 40 -9.21 -5.34 -3.75
C GLY A 40 -8.01 -5.02 -2.86
N ARG A 41 -8.24 -4.65 -1.62
CA ARG A 41 -7.20 -4.23 -0.69
C ARG A 41 -6.93 -5.28 0.37
N PHE A 42 -5.64 -5.50 0.64
CA PHE A 42 -5.16 -6.33 1.73
C PHE A 42 -4.58 -5.44 2.81
N ARG A 43 -4.84 -5.78 4.08
CA ARG A 43 -4.25 -5.09 5.22
C ARG A 43 -3.63 -6.09 6.16
N PHE A 44 -2.41 -5.81 6.59
CA PHE A 44 -1.71 -6.63 7.57
C PHE A 44 -0.67 -5.76 8.27
N GLY A 45 -0.15 -6.24 9.39
CA GLY A 45 0.77 -5.46 10.19
C GLY A 45 1.98 -6.28 10.63
N LEU A 46 3.07 -5.58 10.92
CA LEU A 46 4.29 -6.16 11.46
C LEU A 46 4.64 -5.46 12.76
N ASN A 47 4.73 -6.24 13.84
CA ASN A 47 5.22 -5.71 15.11
C ASN A 47 6.74 -5.61 15.06
N THR A 48 7.26 -4.45 15.39
CA THR A 48 8.70 -4.20 15.44
C THR A 48 9.13 -3.97 16.89
N ASN A 49 10.40 -4.25 17.19
CA ASN A 49 10.95 -4.02 18.53
C ASN A 49 11.63 -2.66 18.66
N ASN A 50 11.34 -1.74 17.76
CA ASN A 50 11.93 -0.41 17.75
C ASN A 50 10.88 0.66 18.07
N LYS A 51 11.26 1.93 17.89
CA LYS A 51 10.38 3.08 18.19
C LYS A 51 9.09 3.10 17.37
N LEU A 52 9.08 2.48 16.20
CA LEU A 52 7.89 2.42 15.35
C LEU A 52 6.85 1.44 15.86
N LYS A 53 7.24 0.45 16.67
CA LYS A 53 6.39 -0.57 17.28
C LYS A 53 5.64 -1.43 16.28
N THR A 54 4.78 -0.83 15.45
CA THR A 54 3.95 -1.55 14.47
C THR A 54 4.00 -0.83 13.14
N LEU A 55 4.30 -1.56 12.07
CA LEU A 55 4.13 -1.07 10.71
C LEU A 55 2.86 -1.67 10.14
N GLU A 56 2.04 -0.84 9.54
CA GLU A 56 0.84 -1.29 8.84
C GLU A 56 1.15 -1.35 7.35
N TYR A 57 0.78 -2.47 6.72
CA TYR A 57 0.91 -2.65 5.29
C TYR A 57 -0.45 -2.67 4.64
N LEU A 58 -0.53 -2.03 3.49
CA LEU A 58 -1.72 -2.01 2.66
C LEU A 58 -1.30 -2.39 1.24
N VAL A 59 -1.93 -3.43 0.69
CA VAL A 59 -1.73 -3.78 -0.72
C VAL A 59 -3.02 -3.47 -1.47
N GLY A 60 -2.94 -2.61 -2.46
CA GLY A 60 -4.05 -2.27 -3.33
C GLY A 60 -3.87 -2.92 -4.69
N VAL A 61 -4.84 -3.74 -5.10
CA VAL A 61 -4.81 -4.42 -6.40
C VAL A 61 -5.65 -3.63 -7.38
N ASP A 62 -5.08 -3.36 -8.55
CA ASP A 62 -5.77 -2.74 -9.69
C ASP A 62 -5.95 -3.75 -10.81
N THR A 63 -6.26 -3.30 -12.02
CA THR A 63 -6.53 -4.21 -13.13
C THR A 63 -5.28 -4.95 -13.63
N ASP A 64 -4.15 -4.27 -13.68
CA ASP A 64 -2.90 -4.83 -14.21
C ASP A 64 -1.74 -4.66 -13.25
N THR A 65 -1.96 -4.09 -12.08
CA THR A 65 -0.90 -3.70 -11.16
C THR A 65 -1.31 -3.97 -9.73
N TYR A 66 -0.34 -3.94 -8.82
CA TYR A 66 -0.63 -3.78 -7.41
C TYR A 66 0.38 -2.83 -6.79
N THR A 67 -0.03 -2.18 -5.70
CA THR A 67 0.79 -1.22 -4.98
C THR A 67 0.87 -1.65 -3.53
N VAL A 68 2.07 -1.63 -2.97
CA VAL A 68 2.29 -1.94 -1.56
C VAL A 68 2.64 -0.65 -0.84
N TYR A 69 1.94 -0.38 0.25
CA TYR A 69 2.24 0.74 1.13
C TYR A 69 2.70 0.21 2.48
N ALA A 70 3.79 0.78 2.99
CA ALA A 70 4.19 0.61 4.38
C ALA A 70 3.94 1.93 5.08
N ILE A 71 3.02 1.93 6.03
CA ILE A 71 2.51 3.16 6.65
C ILE A 71 3.15 3.31 8.03
N SER A 72 3.76 4.47 8.27
CA SER A 72 4.35 4.76 9.58
C SER A 72 3.25 4.98 10.61
N PRO A 73 3.39 4.41 11.82
CA PRO A 73 2.47 4.71 12.92
C PRO A 73 2.65 6.12 13.47
N VAL A 74 3.73 6.80 13.09
CA VAL A 74 4.03 8.16 13.54
C VAL A 74 3.88 9.10 12.36
N ALA A 75 3.00 10.10 12.50
CA ALA A 75 2.78 11.12 11.50
C ALA A 75 3.63 12.36 11.80
N ALA A 76 3.94 13.14 10.78
CA ALA A 76 4.56 14.45 10.97
C ALA A 76 3.52 15.43 11.52
N ASP A 77 3.97 16.37 12.35
CA ASP A 77 3.10 17.44 12.84
C ASP A 77 3.01 18.54 11.79
N VAL A 78 1.99 18.46 10.93
CA VAL A 78 1.82 19.43 9.84
C VAL A 78 1.29 20.78 10.31
N SER A 79 0.83 20.87 11.59
CA SER A 79 0.43 22.14 12.17
C SER A 79 1.65 23.00 12.53
N ASN A 80 2.82 22.39 12.62
CA ASN A 80 4.09 23.07 12.86
C ASN A 80 4.78 23.28 11.50
N PRO A 81 4.86 24.53 10.99
CA PRO A 81 5.45 24.79 9.67
C PRO A 81 6.89 24.36 9.54
N GLU A 82 7.69 24.48 10.60
CA GLU A 82 9.11 24.08 10.57
C GLU A 82 9.23 22.56 10.43
N GLU A 83 8.45 21.79 11.20
CA GLU A 83 8.47 20.34 11.12
C GLU A 83 7.96 19.84 9.77
N ARG A 84 6.87 20.45 9.28
CA ARG A 84 6.34 20.11 7.97
C ARG A 84 7.37 20.33 6.87
N THR A 85 8.04 21.48 6.87
CA THR A 85 9.07 21.81 5.88
C THR A 85 10.27 20.86 5.99
N ALA A 86 10.73 20.60 7.21
CA ALA A 86 11.86 19.71 7.43
C ALA A 86 11.56 18.28 6.96
N MET A 87 10.35 17.79 7.24
CA MET A 87 9.98 16.45 6.82
C MET A 87 9.79 16.37 5.29
N ALA A 88 9.21 17.38 4.68
CA ALA A 88 9.06 17.43 3.23
C ALA A 88 10.44 17.44 2.55
N GLU A 89 11.39 18.19 3.09
CA GLU A 89 12.76 18.20 2.59
C GLU A 89 13.43 16.84 2.77
N PHE A 90 13.25 16.21 3.92
CA PHE A 90 13.79 14.88 4.19
C PHE A 90 13.30 13.88 3.14
N ILE A 91 11.98 13.89 2.88
CA ILE A 91 11.37 12.98 1.89
C ILE A 91 11.90 13.26 0.49
N CYS A 92 12.00 14.52 0.12
CA CYS A 92 12.53 14.91 -1.18
C CYS A 92 13.97 14.38 -1.36
N ARG A 93 14.80 14.53 -0.35
CA ARG A 93 16.19 14.04 -0.38
C ARG A 93 16.25 12.51 -0.38
N ALA A 94 15.40 11.87 0.41
CA ALA A 94 15.37 10.40 0.49
C ALA A 94 14.93 9.76 -0.83
N ASN A 95 14.01 10.41 -1.54
CA ASN A 95 13.52 9.90 -2.83
C ASN A 95 14.51 10.12 -3.96
N TYR A 96 15.42 11.06 -3.81
CA TYR A 96 16.39 11.36 -4.87
C TYR A 96 17.28 10.15 -5.14
N GLY A 97 17.25 9.66 -6.36
CA GLY A 97 18.02 8.49 -6.77
C GLY A 97 17.46 7.15 -6.34
N MET A 98 16.31 7.12 -5.65
CA MET A 98 15.68 5.87 -5.25
C MET A 98 15.17 5.13 -6.48
N ARG A 99 15.64 3.90 -6.66
CA ARG A 99 15.32 3.12 -7.85
C ARG A 99 13.95 2.46 -7.76
N TYR A 100 13.59 1.96 -6.58
CA TYR A 100 12.36 1.20 -6.38
C TYR A 100 11.54 1.84 -5.26
N GLY A 101 10.30 2.20 -5.60
CA GLY A 101 9.42 2.80 -4.63
C GLY A 101 9.79 4.25 -4.31
N ASN A 102 9.04 4.82 -3.41
CA ASN A 102 9.25 6.19 -2.96
C ASN A 102 8.52 6.44 -1.65
N PHE A 103 8.99 7.42 -0.89
CA PHE A 103 8.28 7.91 0.27
C PHE A 103 7.25 8.95 -0.14
N GLU A 104 6.15 8.99 0.61
CA GLU A 104 5.10 9.97 0.42
C GLU A 104 4.68 10.56 1.77
N MET A 105 4.25 11.81 1.76
CA MET A 105 3.67 12.46 2.94
C MET A 105 2.39 13.16 2.54
N ASP A 106 1.34 12.93 3.30
CA ASP A 106 0.11 13.70 3.13
C ASP A 106 0.25 15.00 3.90
N LEU A 107 0.22 16.12 3.20
CA LEU A 107 0.37 17.43 3.82
C LEU A 107 -0.84 17.86 4.63
N GLN A 108 -1.96 17.15 4.53
CA GLN A 108 -3.15 17.45 5.30
C GLN A 108 -3.08 16.93 6.72
N ASP A 109 -2.56 15.71 6.90
CA ASP A 109 -2.53 15.05 8.21
C ASP A 109 -1.14 14.58 8.64
N GLY A 110 -0.14 14.72 7.76
CA GLY A 110 1.22 14.32 8.07
C GLY A 110 1.50 12.83 7.95
N GLU A 111 0.58 12.05 7.40
CA GLU A 111 0.81 10.61 7.22
C GLU A 111 2.06 10.39 6.39
N LEU A 112 2.92 9.50 6.87
CA LEU A 112 4.14 9.09 6.17
C LEU A 112 4.00 7.65 5.73
N ARG A 113 4.33 7.38 4.47
CA ARG A 113 4.30 6.01 3.96
C ARG A 113 5.37 5.81 2.90
N TYR A 114 5.79 4.56 2.76
CA TYR A 114 6.62 4.11 1.65
C TYR A 114 5.72 3.38 0.65
N LYS A 115 5.87 3.68 -0.64
CA LYS A 115 5.07 3.09 -1.69
C LYS A 115 5.96 2.30 -2.64
N PHE A 116 5.54 1.09 -2.96
CA PHE A 116 6.18 0.25 -3.96
C PHE A 116 5.12 -0.23 -4.96
N PHE A 117 5.38 -0.02 -6.23
CA PHE A 117 4.44 -0.30 -7.31
C PHE A 117 4.96 -1.46 -8.17
N VAL A 118 4.07 -2.39 -8.51
CA VAL A 118 4.41 -3.54 -9.35
C VAL A 118 3.46 -3.61 -10.54
N ASP A 119 4.03 -3.57 -11.73
CA ASP A 119 3.31 -3.74 -12.98
C ASP A 119 3.26 -5.23 -13.31
N CYS A 120 2.03 -5.75 -13.43
CA CYS A 120 1.78 -7.17 -13.73
C CYS A 120 1.24 -7.37 -15.14
N ASP A 121 1.31 -6.35 -15.99
CA ASP A 121 0.83 -6.45 -17.36
C ASP A 121 1.63 -7.53 -18.12
N GLY A 122 0.91 -8.60 -18.47
CA GLY A 122 1.50 -9.75 -19.14
C GLY A 122 2.29 -10.71 -18.26
N VAL A 123 2.51 -10.38 -16.98
CA VAL A 123 3.27 -11.25 -16.05
C VAL A 123 2.61 -11.20 -14.67
N LEU A 124 2.18 -12.35 -14.17
CA LEU A 124 1.62 -12.44 -12.82
C LEU A 124 2.72 -12.41 -11.75
N PRO A 125 2.40 -11.90 -10.58
CA PRO A 125 3.36 -11.85 -9.49
C PRO A 125 3.75 -13.24 -8.96
#